data_51eafcd19faba4162e1f55572db2dfb7
#
_entry.id   51eafcd19faba4162e1f55572db2dfb7
#
_cell.length_a   1.000
_cell.length_b   1.000
_cell.length_c   1.000
_cell.angle_alpha   90.00
_cell.angle_beta   90.00
_cell.angle_gamma   90.00
#
_symmetry.space_group_name_H-M   'P 1'
#
loop_
_entity.id
_entity.type
_entity.pdbx_description
1 polymer ?
#
loop_
_entity_poly.entity_id
_entity_poly.type
_entity_poly.pdbx_seq_one_letter_code
_entity_poly.pdbx_strand_id
1 'polypeptide(L)'
;MNSRRRLVYYLLINIFVSTLAAGSIIFYYDRNHHVECPAVLVTPTVPPGTAGINVNMVGVIGAGTLTDERIIIQNNGTKELDLTGWYLTDNQGNSYTFPQLTLFPGVIVQVHTTAGQDTPSDLYWGRAAPVWTSGELAALYDIQNIARAFYRIP
;
A
#
# COMPACT_ATOMS: atom_id res chain seq x y z
N MET A 1 42.82 -51.87 -20.61
CA MET A 1 41.70 -51.09 -20.06
C MET A 1 40.57 -51.17 -21.08
N ASN A 2 39.40 -51.78 -20.72
CA ASN A 2 38.31 -52.06 -21.63
C ASN A 2 37.75 -50.77 -22.25
N SER A 3 37.45 -50.83 -23.55
CA SER A 3 36.89 -49.70 -24.34
C SER A 3 35.72 -48.98 -23.64
N ARG A 4 34.84 -49.71 -22.96
CA ARG A 4 33.72 -49.16 -22.19
C ARG A 4 34.17 -48.29 -21.03
N ARG A 5 35.27 -48.65 -20.30
CA ARG A 5 35.81 -47.85 -19.21
C ARG A 5 36.42 -46.55 -19.71
N ARG A 6 37.04 -46.55 -20.87
CA ARG A 6 37.55 -45.31 -21.49
C ARG A 6 36.43 -44.37 -21.87
N LEU A 7 35.33 -44.89 -22.43
CA LEU A 7 34.18 -44.10 -22.83
C LEU A 7 33.49 -43.46 -21.59
N VAL A 8 33.32 -44.22 -20.51
CA VAL A 8 32.76 -43.69 -19.23
C VAL A 8 33.65 -42.60 -18.67
N TYR A 9 34.98 -42.80 -18.73
CA TYR A 9 35.94 -41.80 -18.21
C TYR A 9 35.90 -40.51 -18.99
N TYR A 10 35.80 -40.54 -20.31
CA TYR A 10 35.67 -39.35 -21.14
C TYR A 10 34.32 -38.65 -20.94
N LEU A 11 33.23 -39.40 -20.74
CA LEU A 11 31.93 -38.82 -20.39
C LEU A 11 31.96 -38.07 -19.07
N LEU A 12 32.55 -38.66 -18.02
CA LEU A 12 32.67 -38.02 -16.71
C LEU A 12 33.53 -36.77 -16.76
N ILE A 13 34.65 -36.78 -17.50
CA ILE A 13 35.48 -35.58 -17.68
C ILE A 13 34.70 -34.48 -18.40
N ASN A 14 33.96 -34.80 -19.45
CA ASN A 14 33.15 -33.80 -20.16
C ASN A 14 32.07 -33.16 -19.27
N ILE A 15 31.39 -33.97 -18.44
CA ILE A 15 30.41 -33.46 -17.49
C ILE A 15 31.10 -32.56 -16.47
N PHE A 16 32.23 -32.96 -15.92
CA PHE A 16 32.97 -32.21 -14.94
C PHE A 16 33.47 -30.84 -15.50
N VAL A 17 34.03 -30.83 -16.70
CA VAL A 17 34.50 -29.62 -17.37
C VAL A 17 33.32 -28.68 -17.68
N SER A 18 32.20 -29.23 -18.14
CA SER A 18 31.01 -28.44 -18.47
C SER A 18 30.39 -27.80 -17.23
N THR A 19 30.33 -28.51 -16.10
CA THR A 19 29.80 -27.96 -14.84
C THR A 19 30.72 -26.90 -14.25
N LEU A 20 32.05 -27.07 -14.34
CA LEU A 20 33.00 -26.04 -13.92
C LEU A 20 32.90 -24.78 -14.78
N ALA A 21 32.77 -24.92 -16.09
CA ALA A 21 32.64 -23.78 -17.00
C ALA A 21 31.35 -23.00 -16.74
N ALA A 22 30.21 -23.71 -16.62
CA ALA A 22 28.92 -23.08 -16.32
C ALA A 22 28.91 -22.41 -14.93
N GLY A 23 29.47 -23.07 -13.92
CA GLY A 23 29.59 -22.50 -12.56
C GLY A 23 30.46 -21.26 -12.51
N SER A 24 31.57 -21.25 -13.27
CA SER A 24 32.47 -20.09 -13.34
C SER A 24 31.80 -18.89 -14.02
N ILE A 25 31.01 -19.11 -15.06
CA ILE A 25 30.28 -18.04 -15.77
C ILE A 25 29.19 -17.46 -14.85
N ILE A 26 28.42 -18.30 -14.16
CA ILE A 26 27.38 -17.84 -13.23
C ILE A 26 28.00 -17.05 -12.07
N PHE A 27 29.08 -17.57 -11.49
CA PHE A 27 29.79 -16.90 -10.39
C PHE A 27 30.38 -15.55 -10.82
N TYR A 28 30.95 -15.46 -12.04
CA TYR A 28 31.48 -14.21 -12.58
C TYR A 28 30.36 -13.21 -12.88
N TYR A 29 29.21 -13.70 -13.37
CA TYR A 29 28.06 -12.86 -13.66
C TYR A 29 27.43 -12.31 -12.38
N ASP A 30 27.24 -13.16 -11.37
CA ASP A 30 26.68 -12.77 -10.08
C ASP A 30 27.58 -11.75 -9.35
N ARG A 31 28.90 -11.93 -9.44
CA ARG A 31 29.86 -11.03 -8.79
C ARG A 31 30.02 -9.67 -9.48
N ASN A 32 29.83 -9.60 -10.80
CA ASN A 32 30.01 -8.37 -11.57
C ASN A 32 28.71 -7.64 -11.90
N HIS A 33 27.56 -8.28 -11.68
CA HIS A 33 26.24 -7.70 -11.89
C HIS A 33 25.46 -7.57 -10.58
N HIS A 34 26.11 -7.02 -9.54
CA HIS A 34 25.34 -6.37 -8.50
C HIS A 34 24.70 -5.15 -9.18
N VAL A 35 23.44 -5.31 -9.58
CA VAL A 35 22.59 -4.19 -9.91
C VAL A 35 22.42 -3.42 -8.59
N GLU A 36 23.35 -2.51 -8.32
CA GLU A 36 23.07 -1.43 -7.40
C GLU A 36 21.91 -0.68 -8.03
N CYS A 37 20.69 -0.96 -7.55
CA CYS A 37 19.60 -0.03 -7.78
C CYS A 37 20.12 1.30 -7.19
N PRO A 38 20.38 2.33 -8.00
CA PRO A 38 20.65 3.64 -7.43
C PRO A 38 19.42 3.93 -6.58
N ALA A 39 19.63 4.13 -5.27
CA ALA A 39 18.61 4.71 -4.41
C ALA A 39 18.36 6.10 -5.01
N VAL A 40 17.45 6.17 -5.96
CA VAL A 40 16.88 7.44 -6.39
C VAL A 40 16.23 7.96 -5.11
N LEU A 41 16.93 8.88 -4.45
CA LEU A 41 16.29 9.78 -3.49
C LEU A 41 15.26 10.56 -4.29
N VAL A 42 14.09 9.95 -4.51
CA VAL A 42 12.88 10.67 -4.87
C VAL A 42 12.56 11.50 -3.63
N THR A 43 13.14 12.69 -3.56
CA THR A 43 12.52 13.76 -2.77
C THR A 43 11.08 13.79 -3.26
N PRO A 44 10.08 13.51 -2.40
CA PRO A 44 8.70 13.61 -2.82
C PRO A 44 8.50 15.07 -3.26
N THR A 45 8.45 15.29 -4.58
CA THR A 45 8.05 16.59 -5.12
C THR A 45 6.58 16.71 -4.79
N VAL A 46 6.28 17.41 -3.68
CA VAL A 46 4.90 17.76 -3.32
C VAL A 46 4.31 18.54 -4.49
N PRO A 47 3.24 18.05 -5.14
CA PRO A 47 2.65 18.78 -6.26
C PRO A 47 2.29 20.22 -5.85
N PRO A 48 2.50 21.21 -6.72
CA PRO A 48 2.08 22.59 -6.43
C PRO A 48 0.56 22.61 -6.17
N GLY A 49 0.16 23.02 -4.95
CA GLY A 49 -1.23 23.01 -4.46
C GLY A 49 -1.43 22.15 -3.20
N THR A 50 -0.49 21.30 -2.83
CA THR A 50 -0.56 20.47 -1.62
C THR A 50 0.13 21.07 -0.39
N ALA A 51 0.76 22.23 -0.54
CA ALA A 51 1.36 22.93 0.58
C ALA A 51 0.26 23.34 1.59
N GLY A 52 0.24 22.67 2.75
CA GLY A 52 -0.71 22.93 3.83
C GLY A 52 -1.82 21.87 4.02
N ILE A 53 -1.98 20.91 3.10
CA ILE A 53 -2.84 19.75 3.34
C ILE A 53 -2.08 18.79 4.26
N ASN A 54 -2.59 18.61 5.46
CA ASN A 54 -2.10 17.64 6.44
C ASN A 54 -3.32 16.94 7.02
N VAL A 55 -3.68 15.81 6.42
CA VAL A 55 -4.78 14.96 6.86
C VAL A 55 -4.22 13.66 7.38
N ASN A 56 -4.78 13.15 8.46
CA ASN A 56 -4.37 11.89 9.07
C ASN A 56 -5.59 10.98 9.27
N MET A 57 -5.39 9.67 9.08
CA MET A 57 -6.28 8.65 9.60
C MET A 57 -5.83 8.32 11.02
N VAL A 58 -6.66 8.70 12.01
CA VAL A 58 -6.35 8.53 13.44
C VAL A 58 -6.48 7.06 13.83
N GLY A 59 -7.45 6.35 13.26
CA GLY A 59 -7.67 4.94 13.57
C GLY A 59 -8.90 4.36 12.91
N VAL A 60 -8.98 3.03 12.98
CA VAL A 60 -10.19 2.26 12.73
C VAL A 60 -10.62 1.64 14.06
N ILE A 61 -11.86 1.85 14.45
CA ILE A 61 -12.45 1.31 15.68
C ILE A 61 -13.45 0.24 15.28
N GLY A 62 -13.53 -0.86 16.03
CA GLY A 62 -14.50 -1.92 15.87
C GLY A 62 -14.34 -2.72 14.58
N ALA A 63 -13.13 -2.79 14.00
CA ALA A 63 -12.85 -3.56 12.80
C ALA A 63 -13.43 -4.98 12.89
N GLY A 64 -14.15 -5.42 11.85
CA GLY A 64 -14.85 -6.70 11.82
C GLY A 64 -16.21 -6.71 12.51
N THR A 65 -16.66 -5.62 13.17
CA THR A 65 -17.95 -5.52 13.84
C THR A 65 -18.80 -4.40 13.23
N LEU A 66 -19.70 -4.72 12.33
CA LEU A 66 -20.44 -3.75 11.52
C LEU A 66 -21.03 -2.56 12.30
N THR A 67 -21.60 -2.79 13.48
CA THR A 67 -22.25 -1.75 14.29
C THR A 67 -21.26 -0.77 14.93
N ASP A 68 -20.03 -1.21 15.17
CA ASP A 68 -19.02 -0.44 15.89
C ASP A 68 -17.95 0.10 14.95
N GLU A 69 -17.89 -0.48 13.75
CA GLU A 69 -16.84 -0.21 12.77
C GLU A 69 -16.93 1.20 12.20
N ARG A 70 -15.87 1.96 12.41
CA ARG A 70 -15.72 3.30 11.85
C ARG A 70 -14.26 3.68 11.68
N ILE A 71 -13.98 4.50 10.69
CA ILE A 71 -12.67 5.12 10.47
C ILE A 71 -12.71 6.58 10.89
N ILE A 72 -11.64 7.05 11.52
CA ILE A 72 -11.52 8.42 12.04
C ILE A 72 -10.48 9.17 11.22
N ILE A 73 -10.88 10.31 10.68
CA ILE A 73 -10.04 11.19 9.86
C ILE A 73 -9.96 12.54 10.54
N GLN A 74 -8.75 13.13 10.58
CA GLN A 74 -8.49 14.43 11.18
C GLN A 74 -7.76 15.34 10.22
N ASN A 75 -8.18 16.59 10.16
CA ASN A 75 -7.41 17.65 9.53
C ASN A 75 -6.35 18.17 10.52
N ASN A 76 -5.10 17.74 10.36
CA ASN A 76 -3.95 18.22 11.14
C ASN A 76 -3.28 19.45 10.51
N GLY A 77 -3.83 19.96 9.41
CA GLY A 77 -3.36 21.17 8.74
C GLY A 77 -3.75 22.45 9.50
N THR A 78 -3.28 23.56 8.98
CA THR A 78 -3.58 24.89 9.51
C THR A 78 -4.69 25.62 8.73
N LYS A 79 -5.19 24.99 7.67
CA LYS A 79 -6.25 25.50 6.80
C LYS A 79 -7.41 24.50 6.76
N GLU A 80 -8.59 25.01 6.41
CA GLU A 80 -9.72 24.18 6.08
C GLU A 80 -9.41 23.26 4.89
N LEU A 81 -9.95 22.05 4.94
CA LEU A 81 -9.75 20.99 3.98
C LEU A 81 -11.10 20.57 3.39
N ASP A 82 -11.27 20.76 2.08
CA ASP A 82 -12.42 20.26 1.36
C ASP A 82 -12.21 18.78 1.01
N LEU A 83 -13.02 17.91 1.61
CA LEU A 83 -13.03 16.47 1.35
C LEU A 83 -14.03 16.07 0.26
N THR A 84 -14.73 17.01 -0.35
CA THR A 84 -15.75 16.72 -1.36
C THR A 84 -15.17 15.88 -2.50
N GLY A 85 -15.76 14.70 -2.75
CA GLY A 85 -15.31 13.78 -3.80
C GLY A 85 -14.02 13.01 -3.50
N TRP A 86 -13.39 13.21 -2.36
CA TRP A 86 -12.32 12.32 -1.88
C TRP A 86 -12.88 10.94 -1.61
N TYR A 87 -12.02 9.93 -1.55
CA TYR A 87 -12.52 8.59 -1.26
C TYR A 87 -11.56 7.78 -0.38
N LEU A 88 -12.19 6.92 0.45
CA LEU A 88 -11.54 5.87 1.23
C LEU A 88 -11.60 4.56 0.46
N THR A 89 -10.57 3.71 0.61
CA THR A 89 -10.56 2.36 0.05
C THR A 89 -9.77 1.40 0.93
N ASP A 90 -10.15 0.11 0.88
CA ASP A 90 -9.47 -1.02 1.54
C ASP A 90 -8.53 -1.79 0.60
N ASN A 91 -8.36 -1.37 -0.65
CA ASN A 91 -7.65 -2.09 -1.72
C ASN A 91 -8.27 -3.47 -2.09
N GLN A 92 -9.45 -3.82 -1.56
CA GLN A 92 -10.19 -5.04 -1.89
C GLN A 92 -11.42 -4.76 -2.76
N GLY A 93 -11.60 -3.52 -3.15
CA GLY A 93 -12.69 -3.08 -4.01
C GLY A 93 -13.81 -2.36 -3.26
N ASN A 94 -13.69 -2.17 -1.94
CA ASN A 94 -14.60 -1.29 -1.22
C ASN A 94 -14.11 0.16 -1.30
N SER A 95 -15.01 1.07 -1.64
CA SER A 95 -14.72 2.49 -1.75
C SER A 95 -15.88 3.32 -1.21
N TYR A 96 -15.56 4.29 -0.36
CA TYR A 96 -16.48 5.31 0.16
C TYR A 96 -16.09 6.68 -0.38
N THR A 97 -17.02 7.36 -1.05
CA THR A 97 -16.79 8.71 -1.55
C THR A 97 -17.42 9.73 -0.61
N PHE A 98 -16.63 10.72 -0.19
CA PHE A 98 -17.10 11.78 0.71
C PHE A 98 -18.13 12.66 -0.01
N PRO A 99 -19.25 12.97 0.66
CA PRO A 99 -20.18 14.01 0.20
C PRO A 99 -19.52 15.37 0.29
N GLN A 100 -20.29 16.43 0.00
CA GLN A 100 -19.80 17.80 0.23
C GLN A 100 -19.51 18.01 1.72
N LEU A 101 -18.21 18.15 2.05
CA LEU A 101 -17.73 18.26 3.43
C LEU A 101 -16.45 19.07 3.49
N THR A 102 -16.47 20.15 4.30
CA THR A 102 -15.28 20.91 4.66
C THR A 102 -14.88 20.59 6.10
N LEU A 103 -13.63 20.17 6.28
CA LEU A 103 -13.07 19.81 7.59
C LEU A 103 -12.12 20.94 8.05
N PHE A 104 -12.50 21.65 9.11
CA PHE A 104 -11.70 22.74 9.68
C PHE A 104 -10.43 22.20 10.40
N PRO A 105 -9.41 23.04 10.61
CA PRO A 105 -8.20 22.65 11.34
C PRO A 105 -8.49 22.00 12.68
N GLY A 106 -7.86 20.87 12.96
CA GLY A 106 -8.01 20.10 14.19
C GLY A 106 -9.30 19.29 14.32
N VAL A 107 -10.29 19.51 13.44
CA VAL A 107 -11.58 18.80 13.48
C VAL A 107 -11.42 17.38 12.95
N ILE A 108 -12.22 16.47 13.49
CA ILE A 108 -12.33 15.07 13.07
C ILE A 108 -13.69 14.81 12.38
N VAL A 109 -13.69 13.84 11.48
CA VAL A 109 -14.91 13.21 10.96
C VAL A 109 -14.77 11.71 11.10
N GLN A 110 -15.88 11.02 11.39
CA GLN A 110 -15.96 9.57 11.47
C GLN A 110 -16.79 9.04 10.30
N VAL A 111 -16.32 7.98 9.66
CA VAL A 111 -17.08 7.26 8.63
C VAL A 111 -17.43 5.91 9.19
N HIS A 112 -18.71 5.73 9.54
CA HIS A 112 -19.28 4.48 10.02
C HIS A 112 -19.56 3.55 8.85
N THR A 113 -19.24 2.27 8.98
CA THR A 113 -19.47 1.28 7.92
C THR A 113 -20.96 0.97 7.77
N THR A 114 -21.70 0.96 8.86
CA THR A 114 -23.13 0.68 8.89
C THR A 114 -23.97 1.77 8.22
N ALA A 115 -25.28 1.52 8.06
CA ALA A 115 -26.25 2.53 7.64
C ALA A 115 -26.61 3.47 8.80
N GLY A 116 -26.85 4.74 8.46
CA GLY A 116 -27.26 5.77 9.41
C GLY A 116 -27.62 7.07 8.70
N GLN A 117 -27.74 8.14 9.45
CA GLN A 117 -28.00 9.49 8.95
C GLN A 117 -26.77 10.35 9.12
N ASP A 118 -26.28 10.92 8.02
CA ASP A 118 -25.10 11.77 8.02
C ASP A 118 -25.31 13.03 8.86
N THR A 119 -24.27 13.37 9.61
CA THR A 119 -24.08 14.63 10.33
C THR A 119 -22.76 15.27 9.91
N PRO A 120 -22.43 16.50 10.32
CA PRO A 120 -21.13 17.10 10.00
C PRO A 120 -19.91 16.34 10.57
N SER A 121 -20.09 15.51 11.61
CA SER A 121 -19.02 14.75 12.27
C SER A 121 -19.09 13.25 12.05
N ASP A 122 -20.24 12.72 11.66
CA ASP A 122 -20.50 11.29 11.51
C ASP A 122 -21.15 11.01 10.18
N LEU A 123 -20.46 10.28 9.33
CA LEU A 123 -20.90 9.87 8.01
C LEU A 123 -21.14 8.37 8.00
N TYR A 124 -22.07 7.90 7.15
CA TYR A 124 -22.46 6.51 7.09
C TYR A 124 -22.32 5.94 5.69
N TRP A 125 -21.57 4.83 5.59
CA TRP A 125 -21.30 4.17 4.32
C TRP A 125 -22.51 3.35 3.81
N GLY A 126 -23.39 2.92 4.74
CA GLY A 126 -24.57 2.14 4.37
C GLY A 126 -24.28 0.69 4.00
N ARG A 127 -23.19 0.10 4.51
CA ARG A 127 -22.83 -1.30 4.23
C ARG A 127 -23.66 -2.24 5.12
N ALA A 128 -23.87 -3.47 4.62
CA ALA A 128 -24.55 -4.55 5.34
C ALA A 128 -23.56 -5.54 6.00
N ALA A 129 -22.27 -5.38 5.78
CA ALA A 129 -21.22 -6.20 6.35
C ALA A 129 -20.01 -5.32 6.71
N PRO A 130 -19.17 -5.73 7.68
CA PRO A 130 -17.91 -5.07 7.98
C PRO A 130 -17.03 -4.99 6.74
N VAL A 131 -16.22 -3.94 6.66
CA VAL A 131 -15.28 -3.69 5.56
C VAL A 131 -13.84 -3.89 6.04
N TRP A 132 -13.54 -3.44 7.27
CA TRP A 132 -12.18 -3.37 7.76
C TRP A 132 -11.78 -4.62 8.54
N THR A 133 -10.63 -5.22 8.20
CA THR A 133 -10.08 -6.38 8.91
C THR A 133 -8.65 -6.12 9.37
N SER A 134 -8.23 -6.82 10.44
CA SER A 134 -6.86 -6.72 10.97
C SER A 134 -5.82 -7.04 9.89
N GLY A 135 -4.77 -6.23 9.82
CA GLY A 135 -3.69 -6.34 8.84
C GLY A 135 -3.94 -5.63 7.52
N GLU A 136 -5.16 -5.17 7.23
CA GLU A 136 -5.47 -4.42 6.02
C GLU A 136 -4.92 -2.98 6.06
N LEU A 137 -4.83 -2.39 4.88
CA LEU A 137 -4.40 -1.01 4.68
C LEU A 137 -5.59 -0.18 4.21
N ALA A 138 -6.07 0.72 5.05
CA ALA A 138 -6.99 1.78 4.66
C ALA A 138 -6.20 2.91 3.98
N ALA A 139 -6.73 3.44 2.89
CA ALA A 139 -6.12 4.55 2.14
C ALA A 139 -7.14 5.64 1.84
N LEU A 140 -6.73 6.89 1.98
CA LEU A 140 -7.50 8.08 1.64
C LEU A 140 -6.89 8.75 0.42
N TYR A 141 -7.69 8.95 -0.61
CA TYR A 141 -7.29 9.60 -1.85
C TYR A 141 -8.09 10.88 -2.08
N ASP A 142 -7.45 11.85 -2.71
CA ASP A 142 -8.12 13.06 -3.20
C ASP A 142 -8.77 12.85 -4.57
N ILE A 143 -9.44 13.89 -5.07
CA ILE A 143 -10.10 13.90 -6.39
C ILE A 143 -9.14 13.70 -7.57
N GLN A 144 -7.83 13.88 -7.38
CA GLN A 144 -6.78 13.66 -8.38
C GLN A 144 -6.17 12.27 -8.28
N ASN A 145 -6.74 11.36 -7.46
CA ASN A 145 -6.21 10.04 -7.15
C ASN A 145 -4.82 10.06 -6.47
N ILE A 146 -4.51 11.15 -5.77
CA ILE A 146 -3.28 11.23 -4.98
C ILE A 146 -3.58 10.73 -3.57
N ALA A 147 -2.82 9.73 -3.11
CA ALA A 147 -2.93 9.23 -1.76
C ALA A 147 -2.51 10.30 -0.74
N ARG A 148 -3.36 10.59 0.24
CA ARG A 148 -3.17 11.62 1.25
C ARG A 148 -2.92 11.09 2.63
N ALA A 149 -3.47 9.94 2.97
CA ALA A 149 -3.23 9.26 4.23
C ALA A 149 -3.37 7.75 4.08
N PHE A 150 -2.67 7.02 4.95
CA PHE A 150 -2.75 5.57 5.07
C PHE A 150 -2.87 5.19 6.54
N TYR A 151 -3.59 4.11 6.82
CA TYR A 151 -3.66 3.51 8.13
C TYR A 151 -3.67 1.98 8.02
N ARG A 152 -2.75 1.32 8.71
CA ARG A 152 -2.76 -0.14 8.83
C ARG A 152 -3.59 -0.53 10.04
N ILE A 153 -4.61 -1.33 9.81
CA ILE A 153 -5.53 -1.80 10.85
C ILE A 153 -4.80 -2.83 11.71
N PRO A 154 -4.74 -2.61 13.05
CA PRO A 154 -4.01 -3.47 13.97
C PRO A 154 -4.56 -4.88 14.10
#